data_5302e7df2fa2d09a85fccca332846cca
#
_entry.id   5302e7df2fa2d09a85fccca332846cca
#
_cell.length_a   1.000
_cell.length_b   1.000
_cell.length_c   1.000
_cell.angle_alpha   90.00
_cell.angle_beta   90.00
_cell.angle_gamma   90.00
#
_symmetry.space_group_name_H-M   'P 1'
#
loop_
_entity.id
_entity.type
_entity.pdbx_description
1 polymer ?
#
loop_
_entity_poly.entity_id
_entity_poly.type
_entity_poly.pdbx_seq_one_letter_code
_entity_poly.pdbx_strand_id
1 'polypeptide(L)'
;PRAPAAAAAGGLEEDEPERIDVDSPFDYPHNALLYCAKHLPEPRSPEYERAMLTHMVELMSSAGGRTLGLFTSYRMMDAAAEFLETYIKTPILTQRDYPKPVLIEKFKEDPATSLLATLGFWQGIDIPGPSLSLVTIDRLPFPRPDDPLLSARRDLAGRHAFKLIDLPRASTLLAQGAGRPIRSKSDRGVVAVLDSRLSTKKSYRWDLLNALPDFTRTSDPEVAT
;
A
#
# COMPACT_ATOMS: atom_id res chain seq x y z
N PRO A 1 -12.03 -0.10 14.09
CA PRO A 1 -13.42 -0.51 14.08
C PRO A 1 -14.10 -0.22 12.74
N ARG A 2 -14.63 -1.25 12.12
CA ARG A 2 -15.67 -1.25 11.09
C ARG A 2 -15.24 -1.45 9.64
N ALA A 3 -15.34 -2.70 9.23
CA ALA A 3 -15.67 -3.04 7.86
C ALA A 3 -17.13 -3.52 7.78
N PRO A 4 -18.08 -2.74 7.30
CA PRO A 4 -19.43 -3.20 7.04
C PRO A 4 -19.61 -3.46 5.55
N ALA A 5 -19.11 -4.55 5.01
CA ALA A 5 -19.33 -4.86 3.60
C ALA A 5 -19.39 -6.37 3.25
N ALA A 6 -19.38 -7.27 4.23
CA ALA A 6 -19.43 -8.70 3.94
C ALA A 6 -20.84 -9.33 4.06
N ALA A 7 -21.84 -8.59 4.51
CA ALA A 7 -23.16 -9.14 4.85
C ALA A 7 -24.22 -9.15 3.72
N ALA A 8 -23.87 -8.73 2.50
CA ALA A 8 -24.88 -8.53 1.44
C ALA A 8 -24.95 -9.65 0.38
N ALA A 9 -24.38 -10.84 0.61
CA ALA A 9 -24.28 -11.86 -0.44
C ALA A 9 -24.89 -13.23 -0.10
N GLY A 10 -25.69 -13.38 0.93
CA GLY A 10 -26.29 -14.67 1.24
C GLY A 10 -27.67 -14.54 1.86
N GLY A 11 -28.70 -14.86 1.10
CA GLY A 11 -30.07 -14.99 1.62
C GLY A 11 -30.25 -16.29 2.39
N LEU A 12 -29.87 -16.30 3.65
CA LEU A 12 -30.26 -17.29 4.65
C LEU A 12 -30.62 -16.50 5.91
N GLU A 13 -31.69 -16.92 6.60
CA GLU A 13 -32.14 -16.31 7.86
C GLU A 13 -30.99 -16.21 8.85
N GLU A 14 -30.75 -15.00 9.35
CA GLU A 14 -29.50 -14.60 9.94
C GLU A 14 -29.56 -14.72 11.46
N ASP A 15 -28.82 -15.68 11.97
CA ASP A 15 -28.11 -15.40 13.22
C ASP A 15 -26.99 -14.42 12.87
N GLU A 16 -27.03 -13.19 13.38
CA GLU A 16 -25.93 -12.23 13.21
C GLU A 16 -24.63 -12.89 13.68
N PRO A 17 -23.62 -12.99 12.84
CA PRO A 17 -22.38 -13.65 13.23
C PRO A 17 -21.77 -12.91 14.41
N GLU A 18 -21.49 -13.65 15.49
CA GLU A 18 -20.81 -13.12 16.67
C GLU A 18 -19.45 -12.56 16.24
N ARG A 19 -19.24 -11.25 16.40
CA ARG A 19 -18.02 -10.57 16.02
C ARG A 19 -17.10 -10.50 17.22
N ILE A 20 -15.98 -11.18 17.11
CA ILE A 20 -14.87 -11.04 18.04
C ILE A 20 -13.86 -10.08 17.41
N ASP A 21 -13.65 -8.93 18.04
CA ASP A 21 -12.63 -7.97 17.65
C ASP A 21 -11.38 -8.28 18.49
N VAL A 22 -10.32 -8.70 17.85
CA VAL A 22 -9.05 -9.04 18.50
C VAL A 22 -8.04 -7.99 18.13
N ASP A 23 -7.46 -7.33 19.12
CA ASP A 23 -6.38 -6.36 18.91
C ASP A 23 -5.16 -7.02 18.27
N SER A 24 -4.46 -6.25 17.44
CA SER A 24 -3.22 -6.71 16.81
C SER A 24 -2.17 -6.99 17.89
N PRO A 25 -1.44 -8.14 17.82
CA PRO A 25 -0.36 -8.43 18.75
C PRO A 25 0.88 -7.55 18.54
N PHE A 26 0.86 -6.67 17.53
CA PHE A 26 2.00 -5.84 17.14
C PHE A 26 1.83 -4.40 17.64
N ASP A 27 2.91 -3.84 18.17
CA ASP A 27 2.99 -2.45 18.64
C ASP A 27 3.25 -1.51 17.47
N TYR A 28 2.23 -1.26 16.67
CA TYR A 28 2.32 -0.35 15.52
C TYR A 28 2.67 1.09 15.91
N PRO A 29 2.11 1.68 17.00
CA PRO A 29 2.42 3.07 17.35
C PRO A 29 3.90 3.35 17.59
N HIS A 30 4.64 2.36 18.14
CA HIS A 30 6.07 2.53 18.44
C HIS A 30 7.00 1.99 17.35
N ASN A 31 6.53 1.05 16.54
CA ASN A 31 7.38 0.32 15.60
C ASN A 31 7.13 0.66 14.14
N ALA A 32 6.04 1.36 13.84
CA ALA A 32 5.68 1.66 12.46
C ALA A 32 5.29 3.12 12.26
N LEU A 33 5.84 3.72 11.20
CA LEU A 33 5.54 5.08 10.78
C LEU A 33 4.73 5.05 9.48
N LEU A 34 3.60 5.74 9.47
CA LEU A 34 2.87 6.04 8.24
C LEU A 34 3.24 7.44 7.76
N TYR A 35 3.97 7.49 6.68
CA TYR A 35 4.29 8.74 6.00
C TYR A 35 3.30 9.00 4.86
N CYS A 36 2.66 10.17 4.91
CA CYS A 36 1.71 10.61 3.89
C CYS A 36 2.33 11.77 3.10
N ALA A 37 2.77 11.53 1.90
CA ALA A 37 3.50 12.50 1.07
C ALA A 37 2.61 13.66 0.58
N LYS A 38 2.26 14.56 1.50
CA LYS A 38 1.35 15.69 1.26
C LYS A 38 1.87 16.68 0.22
N HIS A 39 3.19 16.81 0.11
CA HIS A 39 3.85 17.78 -0.78
C HIS A 39 3.82 17.37 -2.26
N LEU A 40 3.58 16.08 -2.55
CA LEU A 40 3.53 15.60 -3.93
C LEU A 40 2.31 16.17 -4.67
N PRO A 41 2.45 16.41 -5.99
CA PRO A 41 1.31 16.73 -6.85
C PRO A 41 0.22 15.66 -6.76
N GLU A 42 -1.02 16.00 -7.10
CA GLU A 42 -2.08 14.97 -7.20
C GLU A 42 -1.76 13.99 -8.34
N PRO A 43 -2.13 12.69 -8.22
CA PRO A 43 -1.82 11.65 -9.22
C PRO A 43 -2.30 11.91 -10.65
N ARG A 44 -3.19 12.89 -10.86
CA ARG A 44 -3.65 13.31 -12.20
C ARG A 44 -2.80 14.43 -12.80
N SER A 45 -1.93 15.06 -12.02
CA SER A 45 -1.01 16.08 -12.50
C SER A 45 0.06 15.47 -13.41
N PRO A 46 0.45 16.12 -14.51
CA PRO A 46 1.53 15.66 -15.36
C PRO A 46 2.88 15.62 -14.62
N GLU A 47 3.09 16.42 -13.59
CA GLU A 47 4.31 16.45 -12.79
C GLU A 47 4.39 15.32 -11.75
N TYR A 48 3.28 14.63 -11.50
CA TYR A 48 3.18 13.63 -10.43
C TYR A 48 4.20 12.50 -10.56
N GLU A 49 4.28 11.91 -11.75
CA GLU A 49 5.13 10.72 -11.98
C GLU A 49 6.59 11.05 -11.64
N ARG A 50 7.12 12.14 -12.18
CA ARG A 50 8.50 12.53 -11.92
C ARG A 50 8.75 12.92 -10.46
N ALA A 51 7.87 13.70 -9.86
CA ALA A 51 7.98 14.09 -8.46
C ALA A 51 7.94 12.88 -7.52
N MET A 52 7.03 11.94 -7.76
CA MET A 52 6.86 10.72 -6.99
C MET A 52 8.11 9.82 -7.11
N LEU A 53 8.63 9.60 -8.31
CA LEU A 53 9.83 8.80 -8.53
C LEU A 53 11.08 9.43 -7.90
N THR A 54 11.24 10.75 -8.00
CA THR A 54 12.34 11.48 -7.35
C THR A 54 12.28 11.30 -5.83
N HIS A 55 11.11 11.46 -5.24
CA HIS A 55 10.95 11.27 -3.80
C HIS A 55 11.14 9.81 -3.37
N MET A 56 10.77 8.87 -4.23
CA MET A 56 11.01 7.44 -3.99
C MET A 56 12.51 7.11 -3.94
N VAL A 57 13.35 7.79 -4.76
CA VAL A 57 14.83 7.66 -4.68
C VAL A 57 15.33 8.09 -3.29
N GLU A 58 14.84 9.20 -2.74
CA GLU A 58 15.24 9.69 -1.42
C GLU A 58 14.92 8.67 -0.33
N LEU A 59 13.68 8.19 -0.30
CA LEU A 59 13.22 7.20 0.67
C LEU A 59 13.98 5.87 0.57
N MET A 60 14.16 5.34 -0.64
CA MET A 60 14.86 4.07 -0.86
C MET A 60 16.36 4.17 -0.54
N SER A 61 16.98 5.32 -0.83
CA SER A 61 18.38 5.58 -0.49
C SER A 61 18.57 5.60 1.02
N SER A 62 17.69 6.26 1.75
CA SER A 62 17.71 6.32 3.22
C SER A 62 17.44 4.96 3.86
N ALA A 63 16.57 4.14 3.26
CA ALA A 63 16.30 2.78 3.70
C ALA A 63 17.47 1.81 3.40
N GLY A 64 18.45 2.21 2.58
CA GLY A 64 19.54 1.34 2.14
C GLY A 64 19.06 0.15 1.30
N GLY A 65 18.08 0.35 0.44
CA GLY A 65 17.31 -0.69 -0.24
C GLY A 65 16.17 -1.18 0.65
N ARG A 66 16.07 -2.48 0.91
CA ARG A 66 15.08 -3.12 1.83
C ARG A 66 13.64 -2.62 1.64
N THR A 67 13.30 -2.30 0.38
CA THR A 67 12.04 -1.65 0.02
C THR A 67 11.12 -2.58 -0.74
N LEU A 68 9.86 -2.58 -0.37
CA LEU A 68 8.79 -3.12 -1.19
C LEU A 68 8.03 -1.97 -1.83
N GLY A 69 8.26 -1.76 -3.12
CA GLY A 69 7.58 -0.74 -3.92
C GLY A 69 6.31 -1.29 -4.56
N LEU A 70 5.19 -0.64 -4.31
CA LEU A 70 3.89 -1.13 -4.61
C LEU A 70 3.12 -0.21 -5.51
N PHE A 71 2.78 -0.71 -6.68
CA PHE A 71 2.24 0.08 -7.77
C PHE A 71 0.81 -0.34 -8.11
N THR A 72 0.01 0.63 -8.50
CA THR A 72 -1.37 0.40 -8.96
C THR A 72 -1.44 -0.05 -10.42
N SER A 73 -0.32 -0.01 -11.14
CA SER A 73 -0.24 -0.47 -12.53
C SER A 73 1.16 -0.97 -12.91
N TYR A 74 1.21 -1.91 -13.85
CA TYR A 74 2.47 -2.38 -14.46
C TYR A 74 3.24 -1.24 -15.13
N ARG A 75 2.55 -0.36 -15.85
CA ARG A 75 3.20 0.79 -16.50
C ARG A 75 3.99 1.64 -15.52
N MET A 76 3.42 1.95 -14.36
CA MET A 76 4.09 2.76 -13.35
C MET A 76 5.23 1.98 -12.67
N MET A 77 5.05 0.69 -12.44
CA MET A 77 6.10 -0.18 -11.91
C MET A 77 7.31 -0.24 -12.86
N ASP A 78 7.06 -0.46 -14.16
CA ASP A 78 8.10 -0.54 -15.16
C ASP A 78 8.84 0.82 -15.31
N ALA A 79 8.12 1.93 -15.35
CA ALA A 79 8.71 3.27 -15.36
C ALA A 79 9.52 3.57 -14.08
N ALA A 80 9.05 3.09 -12.95
CA ALA A 80 9.79 3.22 -11.69
C ALA A 80 11.07 2.39 -11.68
N ALA A 81 11.05 1.17 -12.20
CA ALA A 81 12.25 0.34 -12.30
C ALA A 81 13.33 1.03 -13.14
N GLU A 82 12.98 1.47 -14.36
CA GLU A 82 13.89 2.18 -15.26
C GLU A 82 14.48 3.46 -14.61
N PHE A 83 13.63 4.25 -13.95
CA PHE A 83 14.08 5.48 -13.30
C PHE A 83 14.99 5.19 -12.10
N LEU A 84 14.58 4.29 -11.22
CA LEU A 84 15.29 3.99 -9.98
C LEU A 84 16.65 3.35 -10.22
N GLU A 85 16.81 2.48 -11.22
CA GLU A 85 18.09 1.88 -11.61
C GLU A 85 19.16 2.92 -11.92
N THR A 86 18.77 4.13 -12.36
CA THR A 86 19.70 5.21 -12.64
C THR A 86 20.28 5.83 -11.36
N TYR A 87 19.55 5.83 -10.27
CA TYR A 87 19.90 6.57 -9.04
C TYR A 87 20.19 5.67 -7.85
N ILE A 88 19.61 4.48 -7.78
CA ILE A 88 19.74 3.52 -6.68
C ILE A 88 20.86 2.54 -7.01
N LYS A 89 21.79 2.34 -6.06
CA LYS A 89 22.94 1.44 -6.23
C LYS A 89 22.67 0.02 -5.70
N THR A 90 21.66 -0.14 -4.86
CA THR A 90 21.28 -1.46 -4.34
C THR A 90 20.46 -2.23 -5.37
N PRO A 91 20.47 -3.57 -5.34
CA PRO A 91 19.72 -4.37 -6.31
C PRO A 91 18.23 -4.06 -6.29
N ILE A 92 17.65 -3.96 -7.46
CA ILE A 92 16.21 -3.80 -7.67
C ILE A 92 15.69 -5.00 -8.46
N LEU A 93 14.69 -5.67 -7.94
CA LEU A 93 13.94 -6.72 -8.60
C LEU A 93 12.54 -6.23 -8.93
N THR A 94 12.02 -6.66 -10.07
CA THR A 94 10.62 -6.46 -10.43
C THR A 94 9.85 -7.78 -10.37
N GLN A 95 8.55 -7.72 -10.24
CA GLN A 95 7.73 -8.95 -10.29
C GLN A 95 7.77 -9.65 -11.66
N ARG A 96 8.41 -9.08 -12.67
CA ARG A 96 8.57 -9.67 -14.01
C ARG A 96 9.84 -10.52 -14.15
N ASP A 97 10.82 -10.35 -13.27
CA ASP A 97 12.15 -10.93 -13.44
C ASP A 97 12.15 -12.43 -13.18
N TYR A 98 11.33 -12.88 -12.23
CA TYR A 98 11.27 -14.29 -11.84
C TYR A 98 9.87 -14.70 -11.40
N PRO A 99 9.55 -16.02 -11.38
CA PRO A 99 8.36 -16.52 -10.72
C PRO A 99 8.32 -16.11 -9.23
N LYS A 100 7.11 -15.88 -8.72
CA LYS A 100 6.87 -15.34 -7.36
C LYS A 100 7.67 -16.03 -6.23
N PRO A 101 7.77 -17.37 -6.14
CA PRO A 101 8.56 -18.01 -5.10
C PRO A 101 10.05 -17.62 -5.16
N VAL A 102 10.63 -17.60 -6.36
CA VAL A 102 12.04 -17.25 -6.59
C VAL A 102 12.32 -15.79 -6.25
N LEU A 103 11.40 -14.88 -6.60
CA LEU A 103 11.52 -13.47 -6.22
C LEU A 103 11.55 -13.27 -4.70
N ILE A 104 10.69 -14.00 -3.98
CA ILE A 104 10.64 -13.93 -2.52
C ILE A 104 11.93 -14.43 -1.90
N GLU A 105 12.52 -15.53 -2.41
CA GLU A 105 13.80 -16.06 -1.95
C GLU A 105 14.91 -15.04 -2.19
N LYS A 106 15.07 -14.54 -3.42
CA LYS A 106 16.08 -13.54 -3.76
C LYS A 106 15.96 -12.25 -2.92
N PHE A 107 14.75 -11.80 -2.67
CA PHE A 107 14.51 -10.63 -1.81
C PHE A 107 14.90 -10.88 -0.35
N LYS A 108 14.81 -12.12 0.13
CA LYS A 108 15.22 -12.51 1.48
C LYS A 108 16.73 -12.72 1.62
N GLU A 109 17.38 -13.20 0.56
CA GLU A 109 18.81 -13.53 0.57
C GLU A 109 19.70 -12.29 0.71
N ASP A 110 19.32 -11.19 0.04
CA ASP A 110 20.07 -9.94 0.12
C ASP A 110 19.20 -8.83 0.77
N PRO A 111 19.53 -8.47 2.01
CA PRO A 111 18.76 -7.43 2.73
C PRO A 111 18.84 -6.05 2.09
N ALA A 112 19.77 -5.78 1.16
CA ALA A 112 19.83 -4.51 0.43
C ALA A 112 18.93 -4.50 -0.80
N THR A 113 18.40 -5.65 -1.22
CA THR A 113 17.53 -5.75 -2.40
C THR A 113 16.18 -5.07 -2.16
N SER A 114 15.71 -4.36 -3.18
CA SER A 114 14.34 -3.82 -3.25
C SER A 114 13.50 -4.61 -4.25
N LEU A 115 12.21 -4.75 -3.97
CA LEU A 115 11.26 -5.44 -4.86
C LEU A 115 10.15 -4.49 -5.29
N LEU A 116 9.99 -4.32 -6.60
CA LEU A 116 8.91 -3.55 -7.20
C LEU A 116 7.82 -4.50 -7.71
N ALA A 117 6.59 -4.29 -7.26
CA ALA A 117 5.48 -5.16 -7.61
C ALA A 117 4.15 -4.40 -7.71
N THR A 118 3.18 -4.99 -8.40
CA THR A 118 1.81 -4.48 -8.38
C THR A 118 1.04 -4.98 -7.17
N LEU A 119 -0.01 -4.28 -6.81
CA LEU A 119 -0.89 -4.61 -5.67
C LEU A 119 -1.42 -6.05 -5.70
N GLY A 120 -1.69 -6.61 -6.90
CA GLY A 120 -2.13 -8.00 -7.05
C GLY A 120 -1.07 -9.05 -6.68
N PHE A 121 0.20 -8.68 -6.72
CA PHE A 121 1.30 -9.58 -6.37
C PHE A 121 1.36 -9.87 -4.86
N TRP A 122 0.82 -9.00 -4.02
CA TRP A 122 0.93 -9.04 -2.56
C TRP A 122 0.12 -10.09 -1.84
N GLN A 123 -0.98 -10.50 -2.42
CA GLN A 123 -1.81 -11.52 -1.80
C GLN A 123 -0.99 -12.80 -1.64
N GLY A 124 -0.79 -13.23 -0.39
CA GLY A 124 -0.05 -14.45 -0.06
C GLY A 124 1.48 -14.34 -0.05
N ILE A 125 2.08 -13.13 0.02
CA ILE A 125 3.52 -12.98 0.26
C ILE A 125 3.78 -12.87 1.76
N ASP A 126 4.70 -13.71 2.23
CA ASP A 126 5.28 -13.66 3.55
C ASP A 126 6.77 -13.28 3.48
N ILE A 127 7.09 -12.03 3.80
CA ILE A 127 8.47 -11.52 3.83
C ILE A 127 8.78 -11.17 5.29
N PRO A 128 9.69 -11.92 5.96
CA PRO A 128 10.05 -11.64 7.35
C PRO A 128 10.87 -10.35 7.51
N GLY A 129 10.70 -9.74 8.66
CA GLY A 129 11.11 -8.44 9.14
C GLY A 129 12.43 -7.79 8.71
N PRO A 130 13.64 -8.39 8.89
CA PRO A 130 14.89 -7.66 8.68
C PRO A 130 15.12 -7.19 7.24
N SER A 131 14.49 -7.86 6.26
CA SER A 131 14.62 -7.56 4.83
C SER A 131 13.66 -6.47 4.35
N LEU A 132 12.79 -5.94 5.21
CA LEU A 132 11.77 -4.98 4.81
C LEU A 132 11.67 -3.86 5.83
N SER A 133 12.26 -2.71 5.54
CA SER A 133 12.17 -1.51 6.37
C SER A 133 11.30 -0.40 5.77
N LEU A 134 11.05 -0.48 4.46
CA LEU A 134 10.25 0.51 3.76
C LEU A 134 9.23 -0.17 2.83
N VAL A 135 7.98 0.25 2.94
CA VAL A 135 6.94 -0.04 1.95
C VAL A 135 6.53 1.26 1.31
N THR A 136 6.61 1.37 0.00
CA THR A 136 6.08 2.52 -0.74
C THR A 136 4.82 2.13 -1.50
N ILE A 137 3.82 2.99 -1.50
CA ILE A 137 2.57 2.80 -2.24
C ILE A 137 2.41 4.00 -3.17
N ASP A 138 2.47 3.76 -4.50
CA ASP A 138 2.45 4.83 -5.49
C ASP A 138 1.19 5.68 -5.40
N ARG A 139 0.02 5.06 -5.36
CA ARG A 139 -1.29 5.72 -5.35
C ARG A 139 -2.27 5.00 -4.44
N LEU A 140 -3.28 5.71 -4.00
CA LEU A 140 -4.41 5.08 -3.34
C LEU A 140 -5.03 4.02 -4.25
N PRO A 141 -5.19 2.76 -3.78
CA PRO A 141 -5.56 1.62 -4.61
C PRO A 141 -7.06 1.57 -4.92
N PHE A 142 -7.59 2.66 -5.45
CA PHE A 142 -8.96 2.65 -5.94
C PHE A 142 -9.11 1.69 -7.11
N PRO A 143 -10.22 0.95 -7.17
CA PRO A 143 -10.46 0.01 -8.25
C PRO A 143 -10.53 0.71 -9.60
N ARG A 144 -10.08 0.02 -10.63
CA ARG A 144 -10.11 0.52 -12.01
C ARG A 144 -11.55 0.72 -12.48
N PRO A 145 -11.80 1.78 -13.27
CA PRO A 145 -13.15 2.03 -13.78
C PRO A 145 -13.61 1.01 -14.82
N ASP A 146 -12.67 0.34 -15.48
CA ASP A 146 -12.89 -0.63 -16.57
C ASP A 146 -13.08 -2.09 -16.11
N ASP A 147 -13.20 -2.35 -14.81
CA ASP A 147 -13.55 -3.67 -14.27
C ASP A 147 -15.05 -3.96 -14.48
N PRO A 148 -15.44 -4.94 -15.33
CA PRO A 148 -16.85 -5.16 -15.67
C PRO A 148 -17.73 -5.52 -14.48
N LEU A 149 -17.19 -6.32 -13.55
CA LEU A 149 -17.94 -6.74 -12.35
C LEU A 149 -18.17 -5.56 -11.42
N LEU A 150 -17.16 -4.73 -11.23
CA LEU A 150 -17.28 -3.54 -10.40
C LEU A 150 -18.15 -2.47 -11.06
N SER A 151 -18.10 -2.35 -12.40
CA SER A 151 -19.01 -1.47 -13.13
C SER A 151 -20.48 -1.86 -12.91
N ALA A 152 -20.83 -3.12 -13.06
CA ALA A 152 -22.18 -3.59 -12.80
C ALA A 152 -22.63 -3.33 -11.35
N ARG A 153 -21.76 -3.53 -10.38
CA ARG A 153 -22.05 -3.22 -8.96
C ARG A 153 -22.21 -1.72 -8.73
N ARG A 154 -21.39 -0.87 -9.39
CA ARG A 154 -21.53 0.60 -9.32
C ARG A 154 -22.85 1.08 -9.90
N ASP A 155 -23.28 0.50 -11.01
CA ASP A 155 -24.55 0.81 -11.63
C ASP A 155 -25.73 0.52 -10.68
N LEU A 156 -25.69 -0.62 -10.00
CA LEU A 156 -26.69 -0.98 -8.98
C LEU A 156 -26.67 -0.05 -7.77
N ALA A 157 -25.49 0.38 -7.33
CA ALA A 157 -25.34 1.28 -6.17
C ALA A 157 -25.59 2.75 -6.52
N GLY A 158 -25.61 3.11 -7.80
CA GLY A 158 -25.88 4.45 -8.30
C GLY A 158 -24.99 5.51 -7.65
N ARG A 159 -25.57 6.61 -7.16
CA ARG A 159 -24.84 7.72 -6.52
C ARG A 159 -24.01 7.32 -5.28
N HIS A 160 -24.26 6.18 -4.71
CA HIS A 160 -23.56 5.67 -3.53
C HIS A 160 -22.38 4.74 -3.87
N ALA A 161 -22.13 4.46 -5.15
CA ALA A 161 -21.13 3.52 -5.63
C ALA A 161 -19.74 3.77 -5.05
N PHE A 162 -19.27 5.00 -5.04
CA PHE A 162 -17.97 5.34 -4.49
C PHE A 162 -17.85 4.93 -3.02
N LYS A 163 -18.86 5.28 -2.20
CA LYS A 163 -18.84 5.04 -0.75
C LYS A 163 -19.06 3.57 -0.39
N LEU A 164 -19.90 2.86 -1.15
CA LEU A 164 -20.27 1.47 -0.85
C LEU A 164 -19.34 0.43 -1.49
N ILE A 165 -18.65 0.79 -2.58
CA ILE A 165 -17.86 -0.16 -3.37
C ILE A 165 -16.40 0.24 -3.44
N ASP A 166 -16.11 1.44 -3.98
CA ASP A 166 -14.73 1.80 -4.29
C ASP A 166 -13.91 2.11 -3.04
N LEU A 167 -14.48 2.85 -2.11
CA LEU A 167 -13.79 3.26 -0.89
C LEU A 167 -13.50 2.09 0.07
N PRO A 168 -14.44 1.18 0.39
CA PRO A 168 -14.15 0.02 1.22
C PRO A 168 -13.10 -0.90 0.59
N ARG A 169 -13.14 -1.09 -0.74
CA ARG A 169 -12.15 -1.90 -1.44
C ARG A 169 -10.76 -1.26 -1.40
N ALA A 170 -10.68 0.05 -1.63
CA ALA A 170 -9.42 0.79 -1.52
C ALA A 170 -8.87 0.73 -0.09
N SER A 171 -9.71 0.86 0.93
CA SER A 171 -9.35 0.76 2.34
C SER A 171 -8.74 -0.62 2.66
N THR A 172 -9.39 -1.69 2.22
CA THR A 172 -8.90 -3.06 2.43
C THR A 172 -7.55 -3.29 1.76
N LEU A 173 -7.40 -2.89 0.51
CA LEU A 173 -6.14 -3.04 -0.23
C LEU A 173 -5.02 -2.20 0.38
N LEU A 174 -5.32 -0.97 0.79
CA LEU A 174 -4.36 -0.10 1.47
C LEU A 174 -3.90 -0.70 2.80
N ALA A 175 -4.83 -1.22 3.61
CA ALA A 175 -4.51 -1.87 4.87
C ALA A 175 -3.66 -3.14 4.69
N GLN A 176 -3.99 -3.97 3.69
CA GLN A 176 -3.19 -5.15 3.36
C GLN A 176 -1.75 -4.78 2.99
N GLY A 177 -1.59 -3.67 2.28
CA GLY A 177 -0.31 -3.14 1.90
C GLY A 177 0.48 -2.58 3.06
N ALA A 178 -0.15 -1.73 3.81
CA ALA A 178 0.48 -1.04 4.93
C ALA A 178 0.86 -1.99 6.08
N GLY A 179 0.16 -3.09 6.26
CA GLY A 179 0.45 -4.07 7.32
C GLY A 179 1.68 -4.96 7.07
N ARG A 180 2.48 -4.73 6.02
CA ARG A 180 3.60 -5.61 5.66
C ARG A 180 4.89 -5.44 6.45
N PRO A 181 5.29 -4.24 6.88
CA PRO A 181 6.57 -4.06 7.56
C PRO A 181 6.66 -4.71 8.94
N ILE A 182 5.55 -4.87 9.65
CA ILE A 182 5.53 -5.32 11.04
C ILE A 182 4.92 -6.72 11.12
N ARG A 183 5.74 -7.71 11.44
CA ARG A 183 5.38 -9.13 11.60
C ARG A 183 5.89 -9.76 12.89
N SER A 184 6.84 -9.11 13.53
CA SER A 184 7.34 -9.47 14.86
C SER A 184 7.31 -8.24 15.77
N LYS A 185 7.46 -8.47 17.07
CA LYS A 185 7.49 -7.37 18.06
C LYS A 185 8.75 -6.49 17.93
N SER A 186 9.77 -6.97 17.25
CA SER A 186 11.04 -6.26 17.03
C SER A 186 11.14 -5.56 15.69
N ASP A 187 10.22 -5.83 14.76
CA ASP A 187 10.25 -5.22 13.42
C ASP A 187 9.95 -3.74 13.53
N ARG A 188 10.65 -2.95 12.73
CA ARG A 188 10.41 -1.53 12.55
C ARG A 188 10.35 -1.21 11.07
N GLY A 189 9.47 -0.27 10.69
CA GLY A 189 9.39 0.10 9.31
C GLY A 189 8.54 1.33 9.03
N VAL A 190 8.74 1.84 7.83
CA VAL A 190 8.01 2.99 7.29
C VAL A 190 7.08 2.51 6.19
N VAL A 191 5.85 2.97 6.24
CA VAL A 191 4.90 2.87 5.13
C VAL A 191 4.73 4.25 4.52
N ALA A 192 5.23 4.45 3.32
CA ALA A 192 5.15 5.71 2.60
C ALA A 192 4.05 5.66 1.54
N VAL A 193 2.97 6.39 1.76
CA VAL A 193 1.92 6.56 0.75
C VAL A 193 2.20 7.82 -0.06
N LEU A 194 2.61 7.61 -1.31
CA LEU A 194 3.08 8.66 -2.22
C LEU A 194 1.92 9.35 -2.97
N ASP A 195 0.77 9.41 -2.35
CA ASP A 195 -0.44 10.02 -2.87
C ASP A 195 -0.95 11.09 -1.91
N SER A 196 -0.79 12.35 -2.30
CA SER A 196 -1.18 13.51 -1.48
C SER A 196 -2.66 13.51 -1.06
N ARG A 197 -3.53 12.79 -1.79
CA ARG A 197 -4.95 12.70 -1.50
C ARG A 197 -5.25 12.05 -0.14
N LEU A 198 -4.35 11.18 0.38
CA LEU A 198 -4.50 10.61 1.71
C LEU A 198 -4.46 11.69 2.81
N SER A 199 -3.73 12.78 2.58
CA SER A 199 -3.65 13.91 3.51
C SER A 199 -4.65 15.03 3.20
N THR A 200 -4.99 15.23 1.91
CA THR A 200 -5.70 16.43 1.45
C THR A 200 -7.20 16.24 1.25
N LYS A 201 -7.65 15.04 0.86
CA LYS A 201 -9.08 14.80 0.53
C LYS A 201 -9.92 14.57 1.78
N LYS A 202 -10.56 15.63 2.27
CA LYS A 202 -11.38 15.62 3.49
C LYS A 202 -12.57 14.65 3.41
N SER A 203 -13.09 14.36 2.21
CA SER A 203 -14.30 13.57 2.00
C SER A 203 -14.15 12.07 2.30
N TYR A 204 -12.92 11.51 2.26
CA TYR A 204 -12.70 10.08 2.46
C TYR A 204 -11.37 9.71 3.14
N ARG A 205 -10.49 10.67 3.40
CA ARG A 205 -9.17 10.34 3.99
C ARG A 205 -9.29 9.60 5.34
N TRP A 206 -10.27 9.96 6.14
CA TRP A 206 -10.46 9.33 7.44
C TRP A 206 -10.99 7.90 7.32
N ASP A 207 -11.82 7.60 6.32
CA ASP A 207 -12.24 6.23 6.05
C ASP A 207 -11.04 5.34 5.71
N LEU A 208 -10.09 5.86 4.92
CA LEU A 208 -8.85 5.15 4.58
C LEU A 208 -7.92 5.02 5.78
N LEU A 209 -7.67 6.13 6.50
CA LEU A 209 -6.76 6.15 7.64
C LEU A 209 -7.24 5.28 8.81
N ASN A 210 -8.55 5.24 9.06
CA ASN A 210 -9.14 4.43 10.12
C ASN A 210 -9.18 2.92 9.78
N ALA A 211 -9.00 2.56 8.52
CA ALA A 211 -8.86 1.16 8.10
C ALA A 211 -7.44 0.62 8.27
N LEU A 212 -6.46 1.49 8.48
CA LEU A 212 -5.07 1.12 8.71
C LEU A 212 -4.84 0.73 10.18
N PRO A 213 -3.79 -0.05 10.47
CA PRO A 213 -3.27 -0.20 11.81
C PRO A 213 -2.97 1.16 12.47
N ASP A 214 -2.86 1.17 13.79
CA ASP A 214 -2.63 2.39 14.57
C ASP A 214 -1.16 2.87 14.47
N PHE A 215 -0.78 3.32 13.28
CA PHE A 215 0.53 3.88 13.01
C PHE A 215 0.73 5.25 13.64
N THR A 216 1.95 5.55 14.08
CA THR A 216 2.39 6.93 14.20
C THR A 216 2.41 7.58 12.81
N ARG A 217 1.82 8.77 12.66
CA ARG A 217 1.58 9.39 11.35
C ARG A 217 2.37 10.67 11.19
N THR A 218 2.99 10.84 10.04
CA THR A 218 3.68 12.07 9.65
C THR A 218 3.39 12.45 8.21
N SER A 219 3.54 13.73 7.90
CA SER A 219 3.62 14.25 6.52
C SER A 219 4.94 15.00 6.28
N ASP A 220 5.85 14.94 7.24
CA ASP A 220 7.17 15.50 7.15
C ASP A 220 8.13 14.49 6.50
N PRO A 221 8.72 14.80 5.34
CA PRO A 221 9.66 13.91 4.67
C PRO A 221 10.93 13.63 5.49
N GLU A 222 11.41 14.61 6.29
CA GLU A 222 12.61 14.44 7.11
C GLU A 222 12.45 13.39 8.22
N VAL A 223 11.23 13.16 8.66
CA VAL A 223 10.92 12.11 9.65
C VAL A 223 10.84 10.72 9.01
N ALA A 224 10.62 10.65 7.69
CA ALA A 224 10.45 9.42 6.94
C ALA A 224 11.75 8.92 6.27
N THR A 225 12.76 9.76 6.18
CA THR A 225 14.11 9.45 5.68
C THR A 225 15.11 9.28 6.84
#